data_dfd541c03f54c80d2b6ede28b577ede6
#
_entry.id   dfd541c03f54c80d2b6ede28b577ede6
#
_cell.length_a   1.000
_cell.length_b   1.000
_cell.length_c   1.000
_cell.angle_alpha   90.00
_cell.angle_beta   90.00
_cell.angle_gamma   90.00
#
_symmetry.space_group_name_H-M   'P 1'
#
loop_
_entity.id
_entity.type
_entity.pdbx_description
1 polymer ?
#
loop_
_entity_poly.entity_id
_entity_poly.type
_entity_poly.pdbx_seq_one_letter_code
_entity_poly.pdbx_strand_id
1 'polypeptide(L)'
;IYGAMNTLGLAKRIRAKILQASTSEVYGDPEVHPQPESYWGHVNPIGIRSCYDEGKRAAETLFMDYYRQNGVRIKIIRIFNTYGPRMNPNDGRVVSNFIMQALRNEDITIYGTGLQTRSFQYIDDLIEGMTRMMATGDDFIGPVNIGNPGEFTMLELAQKVIDLTNSRSSIVHMPLPGDDPQQRKPDISLAMEKLNGWQPQIQLEEGLKKTITYFENHL
;
A
#
# COMPACT_ATOMS: atom_id res chain seq x y z
N ILE A 1 -1.89 -4.95 -16.93
CA ILE A 1 -2.65 -4.43 -18.09
C ILE A 1 -3.64 -5.49 -18.59
N TYR A 2 -3.21 -6.65 -19.06
CA TYR A 2 -4.12 -7.70 -19.58
C TYR A 2 -5.17 -8.13 -18.54
N GLY A 3 -4.80 -8.29 -17.26
CA GLY A 3 -5.75 -8.60 -16.20
C GLY A 3 -6.85 -7.54 -16.07
N ALA A 4 -6.49 -6.26 -16.14
CA ALA A 4 -7.45 -5.16 -16.10
C ALA A 4 -8.40 -5.21 -17.32
N MET A 5 -7.89 -5.42 -18.54
CA MET A 5 -8.70 -5.53 -19.76
C MET A 5 -9.68 -6.70 -19.69
N ASN A 6 -9.21 -7.88 -19.26
CA ASN A 6 -10.04 -9.08 -19.17
C ASN A 6 -11.16 -8.94 -18.13
N THR A 7 -10.82 -8.41 -16.95
CA THR A 7 -11.82 -8.21 -15.88
C THR A 7 -12.82 -7.09 -16.21
N LEU A 8 -12.39 -6.01 -16.85
CA LEU A 8 -13.28 -4.96 -17.37
C LEU A 8 -14.21 -5.49 -18.46
N GLY A 9 -13.71 -6.30 -19.39
CA GLY A 9 -14.52 -6.96 -20.41
C GLY A 9 -15.58 -7.88 -19.79
N LEU A 10 -15.22 -8.65 -18.77
CA LEU A 10 -16.16 -9.47 -18.00
C LEU A 10 -17.18 -8.59 -17.27
N ALA A 11 -16.74 -7.58 -16.53
CA ALA A 11 -17.63 -6.67 -15.80
C ALA A 11 -18.66 -5.99 -16.73
N LYS A 12 -18.22 -5.53 -17.91
CA LYS A 12 -19.09 -4.99 -18.94
C LYS A 12 -20.16 -6.00 -19.36
N ARG A 13 -19.76 -7.24 -19.68
CA ARG A 13 -20.65 -8.29 -20.17
C ARG A 13 -21.72 -8.66 -19.15
N ILE A 14 -21.35 -8.81 -17.87
CA ILE A 14 -22.26 -9.24 -16.80
C ILE A 14 -22.85 -8.07 -16.00
N ARG A 15 -22.54 -6.84 -16.37
CA ARG A 15 -22.98 -5.60 -15.69
C ARG A 15 -22.59 -5.56 -14.21
N ALA A 16 -21.45 -6.11 -13.86
CA ALA A 16 -20.93 -6.08 -12.50
C ALA A 16 -20.28 -4.73 -12.15
N LYS A 17 -20.30 -4.37 -10.85
CA LYS A 17 -19.43 -3.34 -10.30
C LYS A 17 -18.03 -3.95 -10.10
N ILE A 18 -16.98 -3.22 -10.43
CA ILE A 18 -15.60 -3.70 -10.34
C ILE A 18 -14.72 -2.69 -9.64
N LEU A 19 -13.83 -3.16 -8.75
CA LEU A 19 -12.85 -2.33 -8.05
C LEU A 19 -11.45 -2.61 -8.58
N GLN A 20 -10.74 -1.54 -8.94
CA GLN A 20 -9.31 -1.54 -9.21
C GLN A 20 -8.53 -1.32 -7.91
N ALA A 21 -7.83 -2.34 -7.47
CA ALA A 21 -6.80 -2.19 -6.46
C ALA A 21 -5.55 -1.55 -7.10
N SER A 22 -5.53 -0.21 -7.13
CA SER A 22 -4.35 0.55 -7.54
C SER A 22 -3.38 0.70 -6.35
N THR A 23 -2.42 1.58 -6.45
CA THR A 23 -1.32 1.67 -5.50
C THR A 23 -0.83 3.10 -5.36
N SER A 24 -0.20 3.42 -4.22
CA SER A 24 0.55 4.67 -4.05
C SER A 24 1.76 4.80 -4.99
N GLU A 25 2.20 3.70 -5.60
CA GLU A 25 3.31 3.71 -6.59
C GLU A 25 2.96 4.53 -7.85
N VAL A 26 1.68 4.78 -8.13
CA VAL A 26 1.27 5.69 -9.21
C VAL A 26 1.75 7.13 -9.02
N TYR A 27 2.14 7.49 -7.80
CA TYR A 27 2.73 8.79 -7.47
C TYR A 27 4.25 8.86 -7.71
N GLY A 28 4.92 7.72 -7.87
CA GLY A 28 6.37 7.64 -8.09
C GLY A 28 7.18 8.13 -6.89
N ASP A 29 8.24 8.89 -7.14
CA ASP A 29 8.98 9.67 -6.12
C ASP A 29 8.31 11.04 -5.97
N PRO A 30 7.41 11.23 -4.99
CA PRO A 30 6.50 12.36 -5.00
C PRO A 30 7.16 13.66 -4.56
N GLU A 31 6.89 14.74 -5.31
CA GLU A 31 7.26 16.12 -4.99
C GLU A 31 6.25 16.81 -4.05
N VAL A 32 5.10 16.17 -3.81
CA VAL A 32 4.01 16.65 -2.95
C VAL A 32 3.86 15.74 -1.74
N HIS A 33 3.80 16.30 -0.56
CA HIS A 33 3.71 15.56 0.71
C HIS A 33 2.75 16.24 1.71
N PRO A 34 1.71 15.56 2.24
CA PRO A 34 1.21 14.24 1.85
C PRO A 34 0.64 14.21 0.42
N GLN A 35 0.50 13.03 -0.20
CA GLN A 35 0.02 12.87 -1.57
C GLN A 35 -1.51 12.90 -1.61
N PRO A 36 -2.16 13.93 -2.21
CA PRO A 36 -3.59 13.92 -2.51
C PRO A 36 -3.88 13.21 -3.83
N GLU A 37 -5.12 12.79 -4.06
CA GLU A 37 -5.53 12.10 -5.29
C GLU A 37 -5.40 12.96 -6.54
N SER A 38 -5.44 14.29 -6.40
CA SER A 38 -5.25 15.26 -7.50
C SER A 38 -3.81 15.35 -8.00
N TYR A 39 -2.84 14.81 -7.26
CA TYR A 39 -1.44 14.78 -7.68
C TYR A 39 -1.22 13.69 -8.72
N TRP A 40 -0.69 14.06 -9.89
CA TRP A 40 -0.51 13.13 -11.02
C TRP A 40 0.71 12.23 -10.89
N GLY A 41 1.59 12.53 -9.96
CA GLY A 41 2.78 11.73 -9.68
C GLY A 41 4.01 12.15 -10.49
N HIS A 42 5.15 11.64 -10.05
CA HIS A 42 6.46 11.80 -10.66
C HIS A 42 7.08 10.40 -10.80
N VAL A 43 6.68 9.67 -11.84
CA VAL A 43 7.09 8.29 -12.10
C VAL A 43 8.22 8.26 -13.12
N ASN A 44 9.28 7.50 -12.83
CA ASN A 44 10.31 7.19 -13.81
C ASN A 44 9.78 6.10 -14.77
N PRO A 45 9.51 6.40 -16.07
CA PRO A 45 8.86 5.42 -16.96
C PRO A 45 9.77 4.29 -17.42
N ILE A 46 11.08 4.37 -17.18
CA ILE A 46 12.09 3.38 -17.60
C ILE A 46 12.95 2.86 -16.43
N GLY A 47 12.59 3.18 -15.20
CA GLY A 47 13.27 2.69 -13.99
C GLY A 47 13.03 1.21 -13.72
N ILE A 48 13.75 0.65 -12.75
CA ILE A 48 13.66 -0.77 -12.37
C ILE A 48 12.23 -1.16 -11.93
N ARG A 49 11.47 -0.22 -11.33
CA ARG A 49 10.11 -0.43 -10.82
C ARG A 49 9.01 -0.12 -11.84
N SER A 50 9.34 0.48 -12.98
CA SER A 50 8.39 1.08 -13.93
C SER A 50 7.36 0.08 -14.48
N CYS A 51 7.71 -1.20 -14.61
CA CYS A 51 6.75 -2.20 -15.08
C CYS A 51 5.54 -2.34 -14.14
N TYR A 52 5.72 -2.16 -12.83
CA TYR A 52 4.64 -2.16 -11.86
C TYR A 52 3.93 -0.82 -11.83
N ASP A 53 4.66 0.27 -11.70
CA ASP A 53 4.13 1.62 -11.53
C ASP A 53 3.30 2.05 -12.75
N GLU A 54 3.88 1.95 -13.94
CA GLU A 54 3.19 2.26 -15.21
C GLU A 54 2.09 1.24 -15.52
N GLY A 55 2.27 -0.03 -15.14
CA GLY A 55 1.23 -1.03 -15.26
C GLY A 55 -0.03 -0.70 -14.47
N LYS A 56 0.11 -0.13 -13.25
CA LYS A 56 -1.00 0.33 -12.42
C LYS A 56 -1.61 1.63 -12.93
N ARG A 57 -0.79 2.59 -13.40
CA ARG A 57 -1.27 3.82 -14.05
C ARG A 57 -2.09 3.51 -15.29
N ALA A 58 -1.59 2.63 -16.16
CA ALA A 58 -2.32 2.17 -17.35
C ALA A 58 -3.64 1.47 -16.97
N ALA A 59 -3.67 0.70 -15.89
CA ALA A 59 -4.91 0.09 -15.42
C ALA A 59 -5.94 1.13 -14.95
N GLU A 60 -5.55 2.17 -14.22
CA GLU A 60 -6.45 3.29 -13.87
C GLU A 60 -7.02 3.96 -15.14
N THR A 61 -6.18 4.22 -16.13
CA THR A 61 -6.60 4.80 -17.43
C THR A 61 -7.64 3.89 -18.13
N LEU A 62 -7.38 2.59 -18.21
CA LEU A 62 -8.33 1.64 -18.80
C LEU A 62 -9.67 1.60 -18.06
N PHE A 63 -9.65 1.61 -16.73
CA PHE A 63 -10.87 1.68 -15.92
C PHE A 63 -11.68 2.94 -16.24
N MET A 64 -11.02 4.11 -16.28
CA MET A 64 -11.68 5.38 -16.62
C MET A 64 -12.26 5.38 -18.03
N ASP A 65 -11.57 4.81 -19.00
CA ASP A 65 -12.09 4.74 -20.39
C ASP A 65 -13.28 3.78 -20.52
N TYR A 66 -13.25 2.64 -19.84
CA TYR A 66 -14.40 1.72 -19.82
C TYR A 66 -15.61 2.35 -19.13
N TYR A 67 -15.40 3.15 -18.09
CA TYR A 67 -16.47 3.94 -17.48
C TYR A 67 -17.06 4.95 -18.47
N ARG A 68 -16.21 5.80 -19.08
CA ARG A 68 -16.65 6.87 -19.98
C ARG A 68 -17.32 6.35 -21.26
N GLN A 69 -16.75 5.31 -21.87
CA GLN A 69 -17.19 4.82 -23.17
C GLN A 69 -18.26 3.74 -23.08
N ASN A 70 -18.26 2.95 -22.02
CA ASN A 70 -19.09 1.76 -21.91
C ASN A 70 -20.02 1.75 -20.69
N GLY A 71 -19.96 2.76 -19.82
CA GLY A 71 -20.78 2.86 -18.63
C GLY A 71 -20.52 1.74 -17.60
N VAL A 72 -19.31 1.16 -17.60
CA VAL A 72 -18.95 0.14 -16.61
C VAL A 72 -18.89 0.78 -15.22
N ARG A 73 -19.53 0.18 -14.24
CA ARG A 73 -19.53 0.66 -12.86
C ARG A 73 -18.20 0.32 -12.21
N ILE A 74 -17.29 1.29 -12.18
CA ILE A 74 -15.93 1.12 -11.65
C ILE A 74 -15.76 1.75 -10.27
N LYS A 75 -14.78 1.27 -9.53
CA LYS A 75 -14.21 1.89 -8.34
C LYS A 75 -12.69 1.82 -8.43
N ILE A 76 -11.99 2.87 -8.01
CA ILE A 76 -10.53 2.91 -7.98
C ILE A 76 -10.08 3.33 -6.59
N ILE A 77 -9.22 2.53 -5.95
CA ILE A 77 -8.53 2.88 -4.72
C ILE A 77 -7.02 2.85 -4.94
N ARG A 78 -6.28 3.78 -4.32
CA ARG A 78 -4.82 3.79 -4.28
C ARG A 78 -4.37 3.32 -2.91
N ILE A 79 -3.86 2.09 -2.85
CA ILE A 79 -3.47 1.42 -1.62
C ILE A 79 -2.04 1.86 -1.25
N PHE A 80 -1.88 2.36 -0.03
CA PHE A 80 -0.58 2.62 0.58
C PHE A 80 -0.05 1.37 1.29
N ASN A 81 1.22 1.42 1.76
CA ASN A 81 1.87 0.24 2.32
C ASN A 81 1.00 -0.45 3.38
N THR A 82 0.61 -1.67 3.09
CA THR A 82 -0.28 -2.47 3.92
C THR A 82 0.46 -3.69 4.44
N TYR A 83 0.24 -4.03 5.70
CA TYR A 83 0.81 -5.19 6.36
C TYR A 83 -0.25 -5.90 7.22
N GLY A 84 0.03 -7.13 7.62
CA GLY A 84 -0.85 -7.90 8.48
C GLY A 84 -0.60 -9.40 8.43
N PRO A 85 -1.38 -10.19 9.18
CA PRO A 85 -1.37 -11.65 9.10
C PRO A 85 -1.58 -12.14 7.66
N ARG A 86 -1.05 -13.32 7.34
CA ARG A 86 -1.09 -13.96 6.01
C ARG A 86 -0.27 -13.25 4.92
N MET A 87 0.55 -12.24 5.26
CA MET A 87 1.62 -11.83 4.35
C MET A 87 2.54 -13.03 4.09
N ASN A 88 3.07 -13.12 2.88
CA ASN A 88 4.12 -14.10 2.61
C ASN A 88 5.39 -13.67 3.38
N PRO A 89 5.95 -14.54 4.25
CA PRO A 89 7.16 -14.22 5.01
C PRO A 89 8.36 -13.83 4.16
N ASN A 90 8.40 -14.33 2.92
CA ASN A 90 9.52 -14.14 1.98
C ASN A 90 9.13 -13.25 0.78
N ASP A 91 8.19 -12.32 0.93
CA ASP A 91 7.75 -11.45 -0.17
C ASP A 91 8.66 -10.22 -0.42
N GLY A 92 9.69 -10.07 0.41
CA GLY A 92 10.66 -8.98 0.28
C GLY A 92 10.20 -7.62 0.81
N ARG A 93 9.02 -7.52 1.41
CA ARG A 93 8.52 -6.26 1.99
C ARG A 93 9.15 -6.01 3.35
N VAL A 94 9.31 -4.73 3.68
CA VAL A 94 10.06 -4.32 4.88
C VAL A 94 9.49 -4.91 6.18
N VAL A 95 8.17 -4.89 6.37
CA VAL A 95 7.53 -5.37 7.61
C VAL A 95 7.72 -6.87 7.77
N SER A 96 7.45 -7.67 6.74
CA SER A 96 7.66 -9.12 6.76
C SER A 96 9.13 -9.48 6.96
N ASN A 97 10.04 -8.81 6.23
CA ASN A 97 11.48 -9.05 6.36
C ASN A 97 11.98 -8.78 7.79
N PHE A 98 11.64 -7.62 8.36
CA PHE A 98 12.09 -7.29 9.71
C PHE A 98 11.54 -8.26 10.76
N ILE A 99 10.26 -8.64 10.66
CA ILE A 99 9.67 -9.63 11.57
C ILE A 99 10.38 -10.97 11.43
N MET A 100 10.61 -11.44 10.21
CA MET A 100 11.26 -12.73 9.97
C MET A 100 12.70 -12.76 10.45
N GLN A 101 13.46 -11.70 10.19
CA GLN A 101 14.84 -11.56 10.68
C GLN A 101 14.86 -11.54 12.22
N ALA A 102 13.98 -10.76 12.84
CA ALA A 102 13.89 -10.68 14.29
C ALA A 102 13.52 -12.03 14.94
N LEU A 103 12.51 -12.73 14.43
CA LEU A 103 12.09 -14.04 14.95
C LEU A 103 13.18 -15.11 14.84
N ARG A 104 14.07 -14.99 13.85
CA ARG A 104 15.22 -15.88 13.66
C ARG A 104 16.47 -15.44 14.41
N ASN A 105 16.44 -14.29 15.09
CA ASN A 105 17.61 -13.61 15.67
C ASN A 105 18.72 -13.35 14.62
N GLU A 106 18.35 -13.10 13.38
CA GLU A 106 19.21 -12.64 12.30
C GLU A 106 19.32 -11.12 12.34
N ASP A 107 20.40 -10.54 11.80
CA ASP A 107 20.53 -9.08 11.72
C ASP A 107 19.42 -8.47 10.86
N ILE A 108 18.81 -7.37 11.35
CA ILE A 108 17.82 -6.63 10.59
C ILE A 108 18.52 -5.72 9.59
N THR A 109 18.25 -5.95 8.31
CA THR A 109 18.88 -5.21 7.21
C THR A 109 18.09 -3.96 6.83
N ILE A 110 18.70 -2.79 7.04
CA ILE A 110 18.16 -1.49 6.61
C ILE A 110 18.94 -1.00 5.41
N TYR A 111 18.25 -0.61 4.35
CA TYR A 111 18.86 -0.01 3.18
C TYR A 111 19.02 1.51 3.38
N GLY A 112 20.23 2.04 3.08
CA GLY A 112 20.57 3.43 3.29
C GLY A 112 20.72 3.80 4.78
N THR A 113 20.38 5.04 5.13
CA THR A 113 20.51 5.56 6.50
C THR A 113 19.40 5.09 7.45
N GLY A 114 18.29 4.59 6.91
CA GLY A 114 17.11 4.24 7.69
C GLY A 114 16.23 5.44 8.11
N LEU A 115 16.58 6.66 7.70
CA LEU A 115 15.83 7.88 8.00
C LEU A 115 14.68 8.14 7.02
N GLN A 116 14.63 7.42 5.91
CA GLN A 116 13.48 7.48 5.00
C GLN A 116 12.21 7.06 5.73
N THR A 117 11.13 7.81 5.47
CA THR A 117 9.86 7.57 6.14
C THR A 117 8.86 6.82 5.27
N ARG A 118 8.04 5.99 5.89
CA ARG A 118 6.89 5.32 5.27
C ARG A 118 5.71 5.34 6.22
N SER A 119 4.53 5.34 5.65
CA SER A 119 3.29 5.09 6.37
C SER A 119 2.89 3.62 6.22
N PHE A 120 2.37 3.03 7.29
CA PHE A 120 1.97 1.62 7.30
C PHE A 120 0.55 1.49 7.80
N GLN A 121 -0.33 0.88 7.01
CA GLN A 121 -1.69 0.57 7.45
C GLN A 121 -1.87 -0.94 7.70
N TYR A 122 -2.69 -1.25 8.67
CA TYR A 122 -3.06 -2.63 8.96
C TYR A 122 -4.12 -3.14 7.98
N ILE A 123 -4.09 -4.43 7.70
CA ILE A 123 -4.93 -5.05 6.65
C ILE A 123 -6.43 -4.87 6.90
N ASP A 124 -6.90 -4.89 8.16
CA ASP A 124 -8.33 -4.77 8.45
C ASP A 124 -8.85 -3.37 8.10
N ASP A 125 -8.05 -2.32 8.31
CA ASP A 125 -8.39 -0.95 7.90
C ASP A 125 -8.49 -0.84 6.37
N LEU A 126 -7.59 -1.51 5.63
CA LEU A 126 -7.70 -1.58 4.17
C LEU A 126 -8.99 -2.26 3.73
N ILE A 127 -9.31 -3.43 4.28
CA ILE A 127 -10.52 -4.20 3.91
C ILE A 127 -11.79 -3.38 4.20
N GLU A 128 -11.84 -2.69 5.34
CA GLU A 128 -12.94 -1.78 5.66
C GLU A 128 -13.05 -0.65 4.62
N GLY A 129 -11.95 0.00 4.27
CA GLY A 129 -11.91 1.04 3.23
C GLY A 129 -12.39 0.52 1.87
N MET A 130 -11.94 -0.66 1.45
CA MET A 130 -12.38 -1.33 0.22
C MET A 130 -13.89 -1.61 0.23
N THR A 131 -14.40 -2.13 1.34
CA THR A 131 -15.82 -2.46 1.52
C THR A 131 -16.67 -1.21 1.43
N ARG A 132 -16.29 -0.14 2.12
CA ARG A 132 -17.00 1.16 2.05
C ARG A 132 -16.94 1.75 0.64
N MET A 133 -15.78 1.68 -0.05
CA MET A 133 -15.67 2.16 -1.43
C MET A 133 -16.62 1.41 -2.37
N MET A 134 -16.74 0.09 -2.24
CA MET A 134 -17.67 -0.72 -3.03
C MET A 134 -19.14 -0.40 -2.73
N ALA A 135 -19.47 0.06 -1.52
CA ALA A 135 -20.81 0.44 -1.10
C ALA A 135 -21.22 1.85 -1.55
N THR A 136 -20.29 2.69 -2.03
CA THR A 136 -20.63 4.04 -2.53
C THR A 136 -21.51 4.00 -3.78
N GLY A 137 -22.23 5.12 -4.04
CA GLY A 137 -23.00 5.33 -5.26
C GLY A 137 -22.16 5.17 -6.54
N ASP A 138 -22.81 4.84 -7.64
CA ASP A 138 -22.11 4.58 -8.92
C ASP A 138 -21.50 5.87 -9.55
N ASP A 139 -21.92 7.03 -9.09
CA ASP A 139 -21.40 8.36 -9.44
C ASP A 139 -20.03 8.67 -8.82
N PHE A 140 -19.69 8.04 -7.69
CA PHE A 140 -18.40 8.18 -7.05
C PHE A 140 -17.47 7.04 -7.42
N ILE A 141 -16.52 7.28 -8.34
CA ILE A 141 -15.65 6.27 -8.94
C ILE A 141 -14.23 6.23 -8.37
N GLY A 142 -13.81 7.30 -7.67
CA GLY A 142 -12.43 7.49 -7.21
C GLY A 142 -11.57 8.19 -8.28
N PRO A 143 -10.21 8.11 -8.18
CA PRO A 143 -9.47 7.31 -7.20
C PRO A 143 -9.60 7.83 -5.77
N VAL A 144 -9.39 6.94 -4.79
CA VAL A 144 -9.34 7.30 -3.36
C VAL A 144 -8.12 6.67 -2.71
N ASN A 145 -7.37 7.45 -1.96
CA ASN A 145 -6.25 6.96 -1.15
C ASN A 145 -6.76 6.18 0.06
N ILE A 146 -6.26 4.96 0.23
CA ILE A 146 -6.50 4.13 1.40
C ILE A 146 -5.16 3.84 2.06
N GLY A 147 -4.94 4.41 3.24
CA GLY A 147 -3.67 4.30 3.96
C GLY A 147 -3.73 4.94 5.34
N ASN A 148 -2.68 4.75 6.13
CA ASN A 148 -2.53 5.38 7.43
C ASN A 148 -1.57 6.59 7.29
N PRO A 149 -1.96 7.82 7.69
CA PRO A 149 -1.10 8.99 7.59
C PRO A 149 0.03 9.04 8.64
N GLY A 150 0.07 8.11 9.61
CA GLY A 150 1.17 8.00 10.56
C GLY A 150 2.47 7.57 9.87
N GLU A 151 3.52 8.36 10.01
CA GLU A 151 4.84 8.08 9.40
C GLU A 151 5.81 7.54 10.43
N PHE A 152 6.64 6.61 9.99
CA PHE A 152 7.73 6.02 10.77
C PHE A 152 8.98 5.92 9.91
N THR A 153 10.13 6.16 10.49
CA THR A 153 11.42 5.85 9.88
C THR A 153 11.63 4.33 9.84
N MET A 154 12.48 3.88 8.96
CA MET A 154 12.86 2.44 8.92
C MET A 154 13.56 2.01 10.20
N LEU A 155 14.34 2.91 10.83
CA LEU A 155 14.97 2.67 12.13
C LEU A 155 13.92 2.48 13.24
N GLU A 156 12.91 3.35 13.33
CA GLU A 156 11.83 3.22 14.31
C GLU A 156 11.04 1.92 14.12
N LEU A 157 10.76 1.53 12.88
CA LEU A 157 10.09 0.26 12.58
C LEU A 157 10.95 -0.93 13.03
N ALA A 158 12.24 -0.94 12.69
CA ALA A 158 13.16 -2.02 13.08
C ALA A 158 13.25 -2.15 14.61
N GLN A 159 13.42 -1.03 15.32
CA GLN A 159 13.50 -1.05 16.79
C GLN A 159 12.21 -1.59 17.41
N LYS A 160 11.04 -1.13 16.93
CA LYS A 160 9.74 -1.65 17.41
C LYS A 160 9.60 -3.16 17.19
N VAL A 161 10.07 -3.69 16.06
CA VAL A 161 10.02 -5.13 15.80
C VAL A 161 10.95 -5.89 16.75
N ILE A 162 12.20 -5.41 16.96
CA ILE A 162 13.15 -6.00 17.92
C ILE A 162 12.52 -6.05 19.33
N ASP A 163 11.97 -4.92 19.79
CA ASP A 163 11.37 -4.82 21.13
C ASP A 163 10.18 -5.77 21.29
N LEU A 164 9.30 -5.85 20.28
CA LEU A 164 8.09 -6.68 20.32
C LEU A 164 8.37 -8.18 20.23
N THR A 165 9.48 -8.57 19.60
CA THR A 165 9.90 -9.98 19.48
C THR A 165 10.88 -10.41 20.55
N ASN A 166 11.34 -9.48 21.41
CA ASN A 166 12.46 -9.69 22.35
C ASN A 166 13.71 -10.29 21.63
N SER A 167 13.94 -9.89 20.39
CA SER A 167 15.02 -10.42 19.56
C SER A 167 16.38 -9.88 19.99
N ARG A 168 17.44 -10.67 19.71
CA ARG A 168 18.83 -10.28 19.87
C ARG A 168 19.41 -9.71 18.57
N SER A 169 18.61 -9.48 17.57
CA SER A 169 19.02 -8.94 16.27
C SER A 169 19.69 -7.58 16.40
N SER A 170 20.78 -7.38 15.68
CA SER A 170 21.39 -6.06 15.48
C SER A 170 20.85 -5.42 14.20
N ILE A 171 20.92 -4.09 14.12
CA ILE A 171 20.58 -3.37 12.89
C ILE A 171 21.86 -3.21 12.06
N VAL A 172 21.81 -3.64 10.80
CA VAL A 172 22.90 -3.50 9.83
C VAL A 172 22.45 -2.69 8.62
N HIS A 173 23.33 -1.84 8.10
CA HIS A 173 23.03 -0.99 6.97
C HIS A 173 23.59 -1.55 5.65
N MET A 174 22.76 -1.54 4.62
CA MET A 174 23.08 -1.97 3.26
C MET A 174 22.98 -0.78 2.29
N PRO A 175 23.68 -0.81 1.14
CA PRO A 175 23.52 0.23 0.12
C PRO A 175 22.08 0.41 -0.31
N LEU A 176 21.62 1.67 -0.45
CA LEU A 176 20.27 1.97 -0.89
C LEU A 176 20.07 1.52 -2.36
N PRO A 177 19.02 0.75 -2.69
CA PRO A 177 18.66 0.48 -4.07
C PRO A 177 18.31 1.75 -4.83
N GLY A 178 18.55 1.76 -6.14
CA GLY A 178 18.08 2.84 -7.00
C GLY A 178 16.54 2.91 -7.04
N ASP A 179 15.99 4.11 -7.27
CA ASP A 179 14.55 4.38 -7.43
C ASP A 179 13.69 4.11 -6.16
N ASP A 180 14.27 4.12 -4.94
CA ASP A 180 13.48 4.03 -3.72
C ASP A 180 12.99 5.42 -3.29
N PRO A 181 11.65 5.68 -3.24
CA PRO A 181 11.10 7.00 -2.88
C PRO A 181 11.56 7.45 -1.48
N GLN A 182 11.81 8.75 -1.31
CA GLN A 182 12.26 9.29 -0.01
C GLN A 182 11.12 9.32 1.03
N GLN A 183 9.91 9.66 0.61
CA GLN A 183 8.75 9.81 1.50
C GLN A 183 7.49 9.31 0.81
N ARG A 184 6.60 8.70 1.61
CA ARG A 184 5.29 8.28 1.10
C ARG A 184 4.24 8.29 2.21
N LYS A 185 3.30 9.24 2.11
CA LYS A 185 2.23 9.47 3.09
C LYS A 185 0.93 9.82 2.38
N PRO A 186 -0.18 9.10 2.64
CA PRO A 186 -1.47 9.46 2.06
C PRO A 186 -2.05 10.73 2.65
N ASP A 187 -2.62 11.59 1.81
CA ASP A 187 -3.75 12.42 2.22
C ASP A 187 -5.01 11.55 2.14
N ILE A 188 -5.71 11.40 3.27
CA ILE A 188 -6.94 10.57 3.38
C ILE A 188 -8.21 11.42 3.51
N SER A 189 -8.12 12.73 3.29
CA SER A 189 -9.25 13.65 3.45
C SER A 189 -10.44 13.24 2.58
N LEU A 190 -10.19 12.83 1.34
CA LEU A 190 -11.23 12.35 0.43
C LEU A 190 -11.86 11.03 0.92
N ALA A 191 -11.08 10.12 1.47
CA ALA A 191 -11.59 8.89 2.05
C ALA A 191 -12.49 9.18 3.26
N MET A 192 -12.08 10.09 4.14
CA MET A 192 -12.90 10.52 5.29
C MET A 192 -14.23 11.13 4.82
N GLU A 193 -14.20 11.98 3.80
CA GLU A 193 -15.40 12.64 3.27
C GLU A 193 -16.35 11.63 2.59
N LYS A 194 -15.84 10.79 1.70
CA LYS A 194 -16.65 9.96 0.79
C LYS A 194 -16.96 8.56 1.29
N LEU A 195 -16.19 8.05 2.25
CA LEU A 195 -16.33 6.71 2.79
C LEU A 195 -16.93 6.69 4.21
N ASN A 196 -17.88 7.56 4.47
CA ASN A 196 -18.60 7.62 5.75
C ASN A 196 -17.66 7.75 6.96
N GLY A 197 -16.75 8.75 6.93
CA GLY A 197 -15.79 9.01 8.00
C GLY A 197 -14.71 7.94 8.15
N TRP A 198 -14.42 7.17 7.09
CA TRP A 198 -13.36 6.16 7.17
C TRP A 198 -12.01 6.77 7.51
N GLN A 199 -11.35 6.18 8.48
CA GLN A 199 -9.96 6.43 8.85
C GLN A 199 -9.36 5.17 9.47
N PRO A 200 -8.02 4.98 9.38
CA PRO A 200 -7.36 3.82 9.98
C PRO A 200 -7.52 3.84 11.50
N GLN A 201 -7.84 2.70 12.08
CA GLN A 201 -8.09 2.52 13.51
C GLN A 201 -6.94 1.81 14.21
N ILE A 202 -6.25 0.91 13.51
CA ILE A 202 -5.20 0.07 14.09
C ILE A 202 -3.86 0.80 14.04
N GLN A 203 -3.30 1.08 15.22
CA GLN A 203 -1.99 1.69 15.34
C GLN A 203 -0.87 0.68 14.99
N LEU A 204 0.30 1.18 14.57
CA LEU A 204 1.41 0.35 14.09
C LEU A 204 1.80 -0.74 15.09
N GLU A 205 1.94 -0.40 16.36
CA GLU A 205 2.35 -1.35 17.39
C GLU A 205 1.33 -2.48 17.59
N GLU A 206 0.05 -2.16 17.61
CA GLU A 206 -1.03 -3.16 17.72
C GLU A 206 -1.02 -4.11 16.51
N GLY A 207 -0.93 -3.55 15.30
CA GLY A 207 -0.90 -4.34 14.08
C GLY A 207 0.35 -5.21 13.98
N LEU A 208 1.53 -4.71 14.43
CA LEU A 208 2.75 -5.49 14.51
C LEU A 208 2.61 -6.69 15.46
N LYS A 209 2.06 -6.50 16.66
CA LYS A 209 1.81 -7.59 17.62
C LYS A 209 0.97 -8.71 16.99
N LYS A 210 -0.13 -8.35 16.33
CA LYS A 210 -1.01 -9.32 15.63
C LYS A 210 -0.27 -10.05 14.50
N THR A 211 0.57 -9.33 13.74
CA THR A 211 1.31 -9.89 12.60
C THR A 211 2.44 -10.81 13.08
N ILE A 212 3.18 -10.41 14.11
CA ILE A 212 4.23 -11.20 14.76
C ILE A 212 3.65 -12.51 15.28
N THR A 213 2.58 -12.45 16.07
CA THR A 213 1.90 -13.66 16.61
C THR A 213 1.46 -14.61 15.49
N TYR A 214 0.98 -14.07 14.36
CA TYR A 214 0.65 -14.93 13.21
C TYR A 214 1.89 -15.63 12.65
N PHE A 215 3.00 -14.93 12.49
CA PHE A 215 4.24 -15.51 11.95
C PHE A 215 4.85 -16.54 12.90
N GLU A 216 4.88 -16.28 14.21
CA GLU A 216 5.34 -17.23 15.22
C GLU A 216 4.59 -18.58 15.15
N ASN A 217 3.29 -18.54 14.88
CA ASN A 217 2.45 -19.74 14.80
C ASN A 217 2.52 -20.46 13.44
N HIS A 218 3.19 -19.90 12.42
CA HIS A 218 3.21 -20.42 11.05
C HIS A 218 4.64 -20.56 10.47
N LEU A 219 5.66 -20.38 11.31
CA LEU A 219 7.05 -20.74 11.05
C LEU A 219 7.30 -22.19 11.43
#